data_9cc68d7dc302536b03a9058d81e9ae43
#
_entry.id   9cc68d7dc302536b03a9058d81e9ae43
#
_cell.length_a   1.000
_cell.length_b   1.000
_cell.length_c   1.000
_cell.angle_alpha   90.00
_cell.angle_beta   90.00
_cell.angle_gamma   90.00
#
_symmetry.space_group_name_H-M   'P 1'
#
loop_
_entity.id
_entity.type
_entity.pdbx_description
1 polymer ?
#
loop_
_entity_poly.entity_id
_entity_poly.type
_entity_poly.pdbx_seq_one_letter_code
_entity_poly.pdbx_strand_id
1 'polypeptide(L)'
;MIINKKIWQYFFISKIFYMLFALFVYSNFTSLGDTWAYFNGGHYNISNFLWSSTSIMGVTGFLFAKVFGTVLANLPYLFLSFYGIYYSVSRLKLSKKELIYLLLFLSLPSFGVWTSICSKESIGVFFMGILAGYIIDLYYKRRISMKFIELIAIYIGLLFKPQYLVVVVSIILFLYIKRKFNLKKITTFMLMLVYILSIVFIFNIFYDEINQVSLIIPTHFNPDAQSTRENTLLLEYGDIIYNAPYGMFISFWGPTWNEILAKPAQSIAFFESLFIVSMFIVFLLDIFLKSIVFSKINILLIFLLSAIFILILFVHFPFGFMNPGSALRYRENFYAFFAVFVFLIKSEYLKNYKITYTMQTKDNK
;
A
#
# COMPACT_ATOMS: atom_id res chain seq x y z
N MET A 1 24.77 -1.29 -13.41
CA MET A 1 23.91 -0.07 -13.44
C MET A 1 23.03 0.04 -14.68
N ILE A 2 23.53 -0.23 -15.90
CA ILE A 2 22.78 -0.13 -17.18
C ILE A 2 21.61 -1.13 -17.29
N ILE A 3 21.79 -2.37 -16.81
CA ILE A 3 20.77 -3.43 -16.87
C ILE A 3 19.51 -3.08 -16.06
N ASN A 4 19.68 -2.44 -14.91
CA ASN A 4 18.53 -2.04 -14.09
C ASN A 4 17.74 -0.90 -14.75
N LYS A 5 18.39 -0.02 -15.53
CA LYS A 5 17.73 1.08 -16.25
C LYS A 5 16.69 0.56 -17.25
N LYS A 6 17.01 -0.49 -18.02
CA LYS A 6 16.08 -1.10 -18.99
C LYS A 6 14.83 -1.69 -18.31
N ILE A 7 14.98 -2.33 -17.14
CA ILE A 7 13.86 -2.91 -16.40
C ILE A 7 12.90 -1.80 -15.94
N TRP A 8 13.42 -0.69 -15.45
CA TRP A 8 12.61 0.47 -15.07
C TRP A 8 11.93 1.14 -16.26
N GLN A 9 12.57 1.16 -17.42
CA GLN A 9 11.95 1.64 -18.66
C GLN A 9 10.77 0.76 -19.07
N TYR A 10 10.90 -0.57 -19.01
CA TYR A 10 9.77 -1.48 -19.29
C TYR A 10 8.63 -1.30 -18.29
N PHE A 11 8.94 -1.14 -17.01
CA PHE A 11 7.90 -0.87 -16.01
C PHE A 11 7.21 0.47 -16.25
N PHE A 12 7.93 1.50 -16.64
CA PHE A 12 7.34 2.78 -17.01
C PHE A 12 6.44 2.68 -18.25
N ILE A 13 6.88 1.95 -19.26
CA ILE A 13 6.08 1.68 -20.48
C ILE A 13 4.81 0.90 -20.11
N SER A 14 4.88 -0.08 -19.21
CA SER A 14 3.69 -0.80 -18.74
C SER A 14 2.68 0.14 -18.06
N LYS A 15 3.13 1.13 -17.29
CA LYS A 15 2.24 2.15 -16.70
C LYS A 15 1.60 3.04 -17.76
N ILE A 16 2.32 3.44 -18.82
CA ILE A 16 1.73 4.16 -19.96
C ILE A 16 0.68 3.28 -20.65
N PHE A 17 0.97 2.01 -20.85
CA PHE A 17 -0.01 1.07 -21.41
C PHE A 17 -1.28 1.01 -20.55
N TYR A 18 -1.16 0.89 -19.23
CA TYR A 18 -2.33 0.86 -18.33
C TYR A 18 -3.07 2.19 -18.29
N MET A 19 -2.40 3.33 -18.42
CA MET A 19 -3.04 4.64 -18.56
C MET A 19 -3.92 4.67 -19.82
N LEU A 20 -3.38 4.26 -20.96
CA LEU A 20 -4.14 4.22 -22.23
C LEU A 20 -5.26 3.18 -22.16
N PHE A 21 -4.98 1.99 -21.64
CA PHE A 21 -5.98 0.94 -21.43
C PHE A 21 -7.13 1.43 -20.53
N ALA A 22 -6.83 2.12 -19.43
CA ALA A 22 -7.84 2.68 -18.53
C ALA A 22 -8.77 3.67 -19.27
N LEU A 23 -8.19 4.57 -20.06
CA LEU A 23 -8.94 5.65 -20.72
C LEU A 23 -9.75 5.17 -21.93
N PHE A 24 -9.22 4.23 -22.72
CA PHE A 24 -9.83 3.85 -24.00
C PHE A 24 -10.57 2.50 -23.97
N VAL A 25 -10.26 1.64 -23.02
CA VAL A 25 -10.85 0.30 -22.92
C VAL A 25 -11.64 0.14 -21.63
N TYR A 26 -10.98 0.28 -20.46
CA TYR A 26 -11.58 -0.02 -19.17
C TYR A 26 -12.74 0.93 -18.82
N SER A 27 -12.65 2.21 -19.24
CA SER A 27 -13.72 3.22 -19.03
C SER A 27 -15.03 2.88 -19.72
N ASN A 28 -15.03 2.00 -20.73
CA ASN A 28 -16.26 1.54 -21.41
C ASN A 28 -17.03 0.50 -20.59
N PHE A 29 -16.37 -0.15 -19.63
CA PHE A 29 -16.98 -1.21 -18.81
C PHE A 29 -17.28 -0.76 -17.37
N THR A 30 -16.58 0.27 -16.88
CA THR A 30 -16.77 0.78 -15.52
C THR A 30 -16.30 2.22 -15.41
N SER A 31 -16.80 2.95 -14.41
CA SER A 31 -16.35 4.31 -14.13
C SER A 31 -14.90 4.33 -13.64
N LEU A 32 -14.14 5.34 -14.06
CA LEU A 32 -12.79 5.62 -13.55
C LEU A 32 -12.82 6.41 -12.23
N GLY A 33 -13.81 6.16 -11.39
CA GLY A 33 -14.02 6.92 -10.16
C GLY A 33 -14.22 8.41 -10.46
N ASP A 34 -13.51 9.27 -9.73
CA ASP A 34 -13.65 10.72 -9.86
C ASP A 34 -12.78 11.35 -10.97
N THR A 35 -12.06 10.56 -11.76
CA THR A 35 -11.10 11.07 -12.77
C THR A 35 -11.73 12.08 -13.73
N TRP A 36 -12.89 11.74 -14.28
CA TRP A 36 -13.60 12.63 -15.20
C TRP A 36 -14.17 13.88 -14.49
N ALA A 37 -14.61 13.76 -13.25
CA ALA A 37 -15.07 14.89 -12.44
C ALA A 37 -13.91 15.87 -12.17
N TYR A 38 -12.70 15.36 -11.92
CA TYR A 38 -11.50 16.20 -11.78
C TYR A 38 -11.16 16.94 -13.08
N PHE A 39 -11.24 16.29 -14.23
CA PHE A 39 -10.94 16.92 -15.53
C PHE A 39 -11.96 17.95 -15.95
N ASN A 40 -13.23 17.76 -15.63
CA ASN A 40 -14.34 18.64 -15.99
C ASN A 40 -14.57 19.79 -14.99
N GLY A 41 -13.73 19.91 -13.96
CA GLY A 41 -13.84 20.97 -12.95
C GLY A 41 -14.93 20.77 -11.90
N GLY A 42 -15.56 19.58 -11.82
CA GLY A 42 -16.61 19.29 -10.84
C GLY A 42 -16.16 19.41 -9.38
N HIS A 43 -14.86 19.33 -9.12
CA HIS A 43 -14.26 19.52 -7.80
C HIS A 43 -13.27 20.70 -7.75
N TYR A 44 -13.38 21.64 -8.69
CA TYR A 44 -12.50 22.79 -8.74
C TYR A 44 -12.79 23.77 -7.60
N ASN A 45 -11.89 23.81 -6.60
CA ASN A 45 -11.98 24.71 -5.47
C ASN A 45 -10.58 25.17 -5.05
N ILE A 46 -10.20 26.39 -5.46
CA ILE A 46 -8.87 26.94 -5.19
C ILE A 46 -8.70 27.39 -3.73
N SER A 47 -9.77 27.82 -3.05
CA SER A 47 -9.71 28.32 -1.67
C SER A 47 -9.31 27.21 -0.69
N ASN A 48 -9.66 25.95 -0.99
CA ASN A 48 -9.33 24.78 -0.17
C ASN A 48 -8.17 23.96 -0.73
N PHE A 49 -7.41 24.49 -1.69
CA PHE A 49 -6.36 23.75 -2.40
C PHE A 49 -5.32 23.10 -1.46
N LEU A 50 -4.92 23.79 -0.41
CA LEU A 50 -3.92 23.25 0.53
C LEU A 50 -4.53 22.36 1.64
N TRP A 51 -5.84 22.30 1.79
CA TRP A 51 -6.48 21.66 2.95
C TRP A 51 -7.38 20.48 2.58
N SER A 52 -7.63 20.26 1.29
CA SER A 52 -8.52 19.21 0.82
C SER A 52 -7.91 18.41 -0.32
N SER A 53 -7.79 17.08 -0.13
CA SER A 53 -7.32 16.17 -1.18
C SER A 53 -8.19 16.24 -2.45
N THR A 54 -9.50 16.42 -2.29
CA THR A 54 -10.43 16.53 -3.41
C THR A 54 -10.21 17.84 -4.18
N SER A 55 -9.97 18.96 -3.47
CA SER A 55 -9.65 20.24 -4.11
C SER A 55 -8.30 20.20 -4.83
N ILE A 56 -7.26 19.57 -4.23
CA ILE A 56 -5.97 19.37 -4.93
C ILE A 56 -6.20 18.61 -6.25
N MET A 57 -6.91 17.48 -6.20
CA MET A 57 -7.18 16.68 -7.39
C MET A 57 -8.01 17.45 -8.42
N GLY A 58 -9.06 18.16 -7.98
CA GLY A 58 -9.94 18.94 -8.85
C GLY A 58 -9.22 20.10 -9.53
N VAL A 59 -8.40 20.87 -8.79
CA VAL A 59 -7.64 22.00 -9.37
C VAL A 59 -6.56 21.49 -10.31
N THR A 60 -5.72 20.56 -9.87
CA THR A 60 -4.61 20.06 -10.70
C THR A 60 -5.11 19.26 -11.90
N GLY A 61 -6.12 18.41 -11.72
CA GLY A 61 -6.73 17.64 -12.82
C GLY A 61 -7.34 18.55 -13.89
N PHE A 62 -8.13 19.52 -13.47
CA PHE A 62 -8.75 20.49 -14.39
C PHE A 62 -7.70 21.31 -15.16
N LEU A 63 -6.70 21.86 -14.46
CA LEU A 63 -5.66 22.67 -15.11
C LEU A 63 -4.84 21.83 -16.10
N PHE A 64 -4.43 20.61 -15.73
CA PHE A 64 -3.70 19.75 -16.66
C PHE A 64 -4.56 19.30 -17.83
N ALA A 65 -5.84 18.99 -17.62
CA ALA A 65 -6.76 18.62 -18.71
C ALA A 65 -6.98 19.79 -19.68
N LYS A 66 -7.10 21.03 -19.15
CA LYS A 66 -7.27 22.24 -19.97
C LYS A 66 -6.02 22.55 -20.80
N VAL A 67 -4.82 22.33 -20.27
CA VAL A 67 -3.56 22.66 -20.95
C VAL A 67 -3.10 21.56 -21.91
N PHE A 68 -3.17 20.30 -21.48
CA PHE A 68 -2.59 19.16 -22.20
C PHE A 68 -3.62 18.19 -22.80
N GLY A 69 -4.92 18.42 -22.57
CA GLY A 69 -5.97 17.48 -22.90
C GLY A 69 -6.06 16.31 -21.90
N THR A 70 -7.20 15.63 -21.89
CA THR A 70 -7.56 14.61 -20.88
C THR A 70 -6.62 13.41 -20.86
N VAL A 71 -6.01 13.04 -21.99
CA VAL A 71 -5.07 11.90 -22.05
C VAL A 71 -3.76 12.24 -21.34
N LEU A 72 -3.11 13.34 -21.73
CA LEU A 72 -1.82 13.73 -21.19
C LEU A 72 -1.92 14.27 -19.76
N ALA A 73 -3.09 14.74 -19.33
CA ALA A 73 -3.35 15.17 -17.96
C ALA A 73 -3.14 14.05 -16.91
N ASN A 74 -3.12 12.78 -17.33
CA ASN A 74 -2.82 11.65 -16.44
C ASN A 74 -1.31 11.48 -16.18
N LEU A 75 -0.43 11.97 -17.06
CA LEU A 75 1.02 11.75 -16.95
C LEU A 75 1.62 12.22 -15.62
N PRO A 76 1.30 13.41 -15.06
CA PRO A 76 1.84 13.82 -13.76
C PRO A 76 1.54 12.81 -12.65
N TYR A 77 0.35 12.25 -12.60
CA TYR A 77 -0.08 11.27 -11.59
C TYR A 77 0.62 9.93 -11.78
N LEU A 78 0.76 9.48 -13.04
CA LEU A 78 1.55 8.31 -13.40
C LEU A 78 3.01 8.48 -12.95
N PHE A 79 3.63 9.64 -13.21
CA PHE A 79 5.00 9.93 -12.79
C PHE A 79 5.14 9.91 -11.27
N LEU A 80 4.20 10.50 -10.52
CA LEU A 80 4.23 10.49 -9.06
C LEU A 80 4.20 9.06 -8.52
N SER A 81 3.26 8.23 -8.97
CA SER A 81 3.17 6.84 -8.52
C SER A 81 4.42 6.03 -8.93
N PHE A 82 4.92 6.20 -10.15
CA PHE A 82 6.16 5.57 -10.60
C PHE A 82 7.34 5.99 -9.72
N TYR A 83 7.47 7.29 -9.42
CA TYR A 83 8.56 7.81 -8.61
C TYR A 83 8.50 7.28 -7.16
N GLY A 84 7.33 7.18 -6.56
CA GLY A 84 7.15 6.55 -5.24
C GLY A 84 7.65 5.11 -5.20
N ILE A 85 7.28 4.30 -6.21
CA ILE A 85 7.77 2.92 -6.36
C ILE A 85 9.29 2.90 -6.57
N TYR A 86 9.81 3.72 -7.48
CA TYR A 86 11.24 3.83 -7.73
C TYR A 86 12.00 4.22 -6.47
N TYR A 87 11.50 5.17 -5.70
CA TYR A 87 12.12 5.67 -4.48
C TYR A 87 12.27 4.57 -3.42
N SER A 88 11.25 3.75 -3.19
CA SER A 88 11.32 2.64 -2.23
C SER A 88 12.15 1.47 -2.73
N VAL A 89 11.88 0.99 -3.94
CA VAL A 89 12.48 -0.22 -4.51
C VAL A 89 13.98 -0.04 -4.78
N SER A 90 14.42 1.15 -5.22
CA SER A 90 15.86 1.44 -5.44
C SER A 90 16.68 1.37 -4.15
N ARG A 91 16.05 1.42 -2.97
CA ARG A 91 16.70 1.27 -1.66
C ARG A 91 16.82 -0.16 -1.20
N LEU A 92 16.09 -1.08 -1.81
CA LEU A 92 16.22 -2.51 -1.55
C LEU A 92 17.51 -3.06 -2.18
N LYS A 93 18.07 -4.09 -1.55
CA LYS A 93 19.24 -4.81 -2.07
C LYS A 93 18.80 -6.03 -2.90
N LEU A 94 18.06 -5.78 -3.99
CA LEU A 94 17.50 -6.82 -4.84
C LEU A 94 18.50 -7.27 -5.92
N SER A 95 18.49 -8.57 -6.22
CA SER A 95 19.05 -9.10 -7.44
C SER A 95 18.20 -8.68 -8.65
N LYS A 96 18.78 -8.83 -9.87
CA LYS A 96 18.05 -8.53 -11.11
C LYS A 96 16.74 -9.33 -11.22
N LYS A 97 16.76 -10.61 -10.86
CA LYS A 97 15.57 -11.49 -10.89
C LYS A 97 14.51 -11.01 -9.90
N GLU A 98 14.89 -10.70 -8.67
CA GLU A 98 13.95 -10.20 -7.65
C GLU A 98 13.33 -8.86 -8.06
N LEU A 99 14.12 -7.95 -8.65
CA LEU A 99 13.60 -6.69 -9.18
C LEU A 99 12.54 -6.93 -10.27
N ILE A 100 12.81 -7.85 -11.21
CA ILE A 100 11.85 -8.20 -12.25
C ILE A 100 10.56 -8.77 -11.62
N TYR A 101 10.67 -9.73 -10.70
CA TYR A 101 9.49 -10.31 -10.04
C TYR A 101 8.68 -9.26 -9.27
N LEU A 102 9.34 -8.37 -8.53
CA LEU A 102 8.64 -7.30 -7.82
C LEU A 102 7.90 -6.37 -8.79
N LEU A 103 8.56 -5.93 -9.87
CA LEU A 103 7.94 -5.01 -10.83
C LEU A 103 6.83 -5.69 -11.66
N LEU A 104 6.96 -6.99 -11.98
CA LEU A 104 5.86 -7.75 -12.57
C LEU A 104 4.65 -7.86 -11.62
N PHE A 105 4.89 -8.12 -10.34
CA PHE A 105 3.87 -8.14 -9.32
C PHE A 105 3.18 -6.77 -9.15
N LEU A 106 3.92 -5.67 -9.33
CA LEU A 106 3.39 -4.30 -9.37
C LEU A 106 2.83 -3.89 -10.75
N SER A 107 2.81 -4.80 -11.73
CA SER A 107 2.20 -4.58 -13.04
C SER A 107 0.88 -5.34 -13.20
N LEU A 108 0.27 -5.79 -12.10
CA LEU A 108 -1.04 -6.42 -12.15
C LEU A 108 -2.12 -5.41 -12.57
N PRO A 109 -3.21 -5.88 -13.25
CA PRO A 109 -4.17 -5.01 -13.90
C PRO A 109 -4.78 -3.94 -13.00
N SER A 110 -5.29 -4.30 -11.81
CA SER A 110 -5.91 -3.33 -10.91
C SER A 110 -4.92 -2.26 -10.46
N PHE A 111 -3.73 -2.67 -10.01
CA PHE A 111 -2.67 -1.73 -9.63
C PHE A 111 -2.23 -0.88 -10.82
N GLY A 112 -2.02 -1.49 -11.98
CA GLY A 112 -1.64 -0.80 -13.20
C GLY A 112 -2.61 0.31 -13.58
N VAL A 113 -3.91 0.02 -13.63
CA VAL A 113 -4.98 0.96 -13.97
C VAL A 113 -5.05 2.10 -12.97
N TRP A 114 -5.35 1.81 -11.70
CA TRP A 114 -5.64 2.84 -10.70
C TRP A 114 -4.45 3.73 -10.35
N THR A 115 -3.22 3.25 -10.52
CA THR A 115 -2.01 4.02 -10.21
C THR A 115 -1.39 4.71 -11.42
N SER A 116 -2.03 4.63 -12.60
CA SER A 116 -1.54 5.26 -13.83
C SER A 116 -2.43 6.41 -14.35
N ILE A 117 -3.55 6.66 -13.70
CA ILE A 117 -4.49 7.73 -14.06
C ILE A 117 -4.55 8.83 -13.00
N CYS A 118 -5.27 9.92 -13.29
CA CYS A 118 -5.58 10.99 -12.34
C CYS A 118 -6.51 10.44 -11.23
N SER A 119 -5.92 9.85 -10.21
CA SER A 119 -6.62 9.23 -9.09
C SER A 119 -5.94 9.55 -7.76
N LYS A 120 -6.70 9.47 -6.66
CA LYS A 120 -6.12 9.58 -5.30
C LYS A 120 -5.19 8.41 -4.99
N GLU A 121 -5.37 7.27 -5.67
CA GLU A 121 -4.55 6.08 -5.53
C GLU A 121 -3.13 6.28 -6.07
N SER A 122 -2.96 7.00 -7.19
CA SER A 122 -1.63 7.35 -7.71
C SER A 122 -0.84 8.21 -6.73
N ILE A 123 -1.51 9.16 -6.06
CA ILE A 123 -0.92 9.98 -4.99
C ILE A 123 -0.65 9.13 -3.74
N GLY A 124 -1.56 8.17 -3.42
CA GLY A 124 -1.37 7.19 -2.36
C GLY A 124 -0.08 6.40 -2.51
N VAL A 125 0.13 5.83 -3.68
CA VAL A 125 1.37 5.09 -4.00
C VAL A 125 2.61 5.98 -3.93
N PHE A 126 2.52 7.25 -4.33
CA PHE A 126 3.62 8.19 -4.23
C PHE A 126 4.05 8.37 -2.77
N PHE A 127 3.18 8.84 -1.88
CA PHE A 127 3.60 9.13 -0.51
C PHE A 127 3.94 7.85 0.27
N MET A 128 3.20 6.76 0.09
CA MET A 128 3.53 5.46 0.71
C MET A 128 4.89 4.94 0.24
N GLY A 129 5.20 5.08 -1.04
CA GLY A 129 6.50 4.69 -1.60
C GLY A 129 7.66 5.53 -1.05
N ILE A 130 7.50 6.85 -0.93
CA ILE A 130 8.51 7.73 -0.33
C ILE A 130 8.77 7.36 1.13
N LEU A 131 7.70 7.17 1.92
CA LEU A 131 7.83 6.80 3.33
C LEU A 131 8.38 5.38 3.53
N ALA A 132 8.00 4.42 2.67
CA ALA A 132 8.64 3.09 2.64
C ALA A 132 10.15 3.20 2.40
N GLY A 133 10.58 4.05 1.47
CA GLY A 133 11.99 4.30 1.21
C GLY A 133 12.73 4.85 2.44
N TYR A 134 12.11 5.74 3.20
CA TYR A 134 12.68 6.25 4.45
C TYR A 134 12.76 5.17 5.55
N ILE A 135 11.71 4.34 5.70
CA ILE A 135 11.73 3.19 6.61
C ILE A 135 12.88 2.24 6.28
N ILE A 136 13.11 1.95 4.99
CA ILE A 136 14.22 1.11 4.54
C ILE A 136 15.56 1.75 4.87
N ASP A 137 15.73 3.08 4.71
CA ASP A 137 16.94 3.79 5.08
C ASP A 137 17.20 3.76 6.59
N LEU A 138 16.17 3.90 7.42
CA LEU A 138 16.25 3.71 8.87
C LEU A 138 16.64 2.28 9.24
N TYR A 139 16.02 1.28 8.63
CA TYR A 139 16.29 -0.13 8.86
C TYR A 139 17.75 -0.49 8.53
N TYR A 140 18.23 -0.07 7.35
CA TYR A 140 19.62 -0.30 6.92
C TYR A 140 20.65 0.63 7.56
N LYS A 141 20.23 1.45 8.50
CA LYS A 141 21.11 2.42 9.20
C LYS A 141 21.81 3.40 8.26
N ARG A 142 21.21 3.77 7.14
CA ARG A 142 21.84 4.70 6.17
C ARG A 142 21.80 6.15 6.64
N ARG A 143 20.67 6.56 7.25
CA ARG A 143 20.48 7.92 7.77
C ARG A 143 19.35 7.95 8.81
N ILE A 144 19.32 9.01 9.61
CA ILE A 144 18.28 9.28 10.60
C ILE A 144 17.43 10.48 10.18
N SER A 145 18.04 11.52 9.59
CA SER A 145 17.35 12.74 9.17
C SER A 145 16.40 12.47 8.01
N MET A 146 15.24 13.11 8.03
CA MET A 146 14.31 13.14 6.91
C MET A 146 14.76 14.14 5.84
N LYS A 147 14.50 13.81 4.59
CA LYS A 147 14.66 14.73 3.46
C LYS A 147 13.37 15.52 3.25
N PHE A 148 13.45 16.64 2.57
CA PHE A 148 12.29 17.48 2.26
C PHE A 148 11.15 16.73 1.56
N ILE A 149 11.48 15.82 0.63
CA ILE A 149 10.50 15.00 -0.09
C ILE A 149 9.69 14.08 0.86
N GLU A 150 10.27 13.64 1.97
CA GLU A 150 9.60 12.80 2.96
C GLU A 150 8.67 13.61 3.86
N LEU A 151 9.01 14.87 4.14
CA LEU A 151 8.11 15.81 4.81
C LEU A 151 6.91 16.14 3.91
N ILE A 152 7.14 16.36 2.62
CA ILE A 152 6.05 16.51 1.63
C ILE A 152 5.17 15.26 1.61
N ALA A 153 5.76 14.06 1.63
CA ALA A 153 5.01 12.81 1.65
C ALA A 153 4.15 12.65 2.92
N ILE A 154 4.62 13.10 4.08
CA ILE A 154 3.82 13.15 5.31
C ILE A 154 2.64 14.10 5.15
N TYR A 155 2.87 15.32 4.65
CA TYR A 155 1.81 16.30 4.42
C TYR A 155 0.74 15.78 3.44
N ILE A 156 1.16 15.21 2.32
CA ILE A 156 0.26 14.59 1.34
C ILE A 156 -0.51 13.42 1.97
N GLY A 157 0.18 12.56 2.72
CA GLY A 157 -0.46 11.44 3.41
C GLY A 157 -1.53 11.89 4.40
N LEU A 158 -1.29 12.99 5.14
CA LEU A 158 -2.25 13.59 6.07
C LEU A 158 -3.52 14.06 5.35
N LEU A 159 -3.37 14.65 4.16
CA LEU A 159 -4.50 15.17 3.40
C LEU A 159 -5.27 14.05 2.65
N PHE A 160 -4.57 13.08 2.08
CA PHE A 160 -5.18 12.09 1.18
C PHE A 160 -5.67 10.84 1.90
N LYS A 161 -4.90 10.31 2.86
CA LYS A 161 -5.17 9.04 3.54
C LYS A 161 -4.61 9.06 4.96
N PRO A 162 -5.15 9.92 5.85
CA PRO A 162 -4.64 10.08 7.23
C PRO A 162 -4.61 8.75 7.99
N GLN A 163 -5.59 7.86 7.78
CA GLN A 163 -5.64 6.56 8.43
C GLN A 163 -4.42 5.68 8.14
N TYR A 164 -3.91 5.66 6.91
CA TYR A 164 -2.69 4.91 6.58
C TYR A 164 -1.43 5.61 7.06
N LEU A 165 -1.43 6.95 7.03
CA LEU A 165 -0.28 7.73 7.48
C LEU A 165 0.02 7.51 8.95
N VAL A 166 -0.99 7.47 9.83
CA VAL A 166 -0.81 7.22 11.26
C VAL A 166 -0.06 5.92 11.49
N VAL A 167 -0.43 4.85 10.78
CA VAL A 167 0.27 3.56 10.87
C VAL A 167 1.72 3.68 10.41
N VAL A 168 1.97 4.31 9.26
CA VAL A 168 3.33 4.44 8.70
C VAL A 168 4.21 5.30 9.59
N VAL A 169 3.68 6.39 10.13
CA VAL A 169 4.42 7.28 11.07
C VAL A 169 4.75 6.57 12.36
N SER A 170 3.86 5.73 12.91
CA SER A 170 4.14 4.95 14.12
C SER A 170 5.32 3.99 13.92
N ILE A 171 5.41 3.34 12.75
CA ILE A 171 6.56 2.48 12.37
C ILE A 171 7.85 3.31 12.20
N ILE A 172 7.75 4.47 11.57
CA ILE A 172 8.88 5.39 11.43
C ILE A 172 9.40 5.81 12.80
N LEU A 173 8.50 6.20 13.71
CA LEU A 173 8.85 6.59 15.07
C LEU A 173 9.54 5.46 15.84
N PHE A 174 8.99 4.24 15.77
CA PHE A 174 9.60 3.06 16.37
C PHE A 174 11.04 2.84 15.87
N LEU A 175 11.26 2.87 14.55
CA LEU A 175 12.60 2.67 13.97
C LEU A 175 13.53 3.85 14.25
N TYR A 176 13.00 5.08 14.27
CA TYR A 176 13.75 6.29 14.63
C TYR A 176 14.29 6.21 16.05
N ILE A 177 13.44 5.86 17.03
CA ILE A 177 13.85 5.67 18.45
C ILE A 177 14.92 4.59 18.55
N LYS A 178 14.64 3.40 17.96
CA LYS A 178 15.62 2.31 17.92
C LYS A 178 16.97 2.76 17.37
N ARG A 179 16.95 3.56 16.32
CA ARG A 179 18.14 4.02 15.62
C ARG A 179 18.88 5.12 16.37
N LYS A 180 18.15 6.14 16.87
CA LYS A 180 18.69 7.28 17.60
C LYS A 180 19.44 6.86 18.87
N PHE A 181 18.85 5.92 19.61
CA PHE A 181 19.43 5.41 20.85
C PHE A 181 20.30 4.16 20.67
N ASN A 182 20.54 3.73 19.43
CA ASN A 182 21.36 2.56 19.07
C ASN A 182 21.02 1.31 19.92
N LEU A 183 19.71 1.01 20.07
CA LEU A 183 19.23 -0.01 20.99
C LEU A 183 19.75 -1.42 20.61
N LYS A 184 20.23 -2.14 21.64
CA LYS A 184 20.65 -3.55 21.54
C LYS A 184 19.44 -4.48 21.43
N LYS A 185 19.66 -5.78 21.19
CA LYS A 185 18.57 -6.76 20.96
C LYS A 185 17.52 -6.77 22.08
N ILE A 186 17.94 -6.83 23.35
CA ILE A 186 17.03 -6.87 24.50
C ILE A 186 16.21 -5.59 24.60
N THR A 187 16.85 -4.42 24.53
CA THR A 187 16.16 -3.12 24.57
C THR A 187 15.27 -2.88 23.35
N THR A 188 15.62 -3.47 22.20
CA THR A 188 14.73 -3.46 21.02
C THR A 188 13.49 -4.31 21.26
N PHE A 189 13.62 -5.47 21.93
CA PHE A 189 12.48 -6.30 22.30
C PHE A 189 11.56 -5.56 23.28
N MET A 190 12.12 -4.90 24.29
CA MET A 190 11.35 -4.05 25.22
C MET A 190 10.62 -2.93 24.47
N LEU A 191 11.27 -2.28 23.51
CA LEU A 191 10.63 -1.26 22.67
C LEU A 191 9.47 -1.84 21.84
N MET A 192 9.56 -3.09 21.35
CA MET A 192 8.44 -3.77 20.67
C MET A 192 7.25 -3.96 21.61
N LEU A 193 7.49 -4.40 22.84
CA LEU A 193 6.44 -4.52 23.86
C LEU A 193 5.79 -3.17 24.16
N VAL A 194 6.60 -2.14 24.38
CA VAL A 194 6.10 -0.77 24.59
C VAL A 194 5.26 -0.30 23.41
N TYR A 195 5.70 -0.58 22.18
CA TYR A 195 4.94 -0.24 20.97
C TYR A 195 3.57 -0.93 20.93
N ILE A 196 3.51 -2.25 21.21
CA ILE A 196 2.23 -2.99 21.27
C ILE A 196 1.32 -2.41 22.36
N LEU A 197 1.87 -2.20 23.56
CA LEU A 197 1.10 -1.63 24.68
C LEU A 197 0.59 -0.21 24.37
N SER A 198 1.41 0.59 23.66
CA SER A 198 0.98 1.93 23.22
C SER A 198 -0.18 1.88 22.22
N ILE A 199 -0.17 0.92 21.29
CA ILE A 199 -1.29 0.73 20.35
C ILE A 199 -2.56 0.34 21.11
N VAL A 200 -2.46 -0.65 22.03
CA VAL A 200 -3.60 -1.08 22.85
C VAL A 200 -4.12 0.08 23.70
N PHE A 201 -3.23 0.86 24.29
CA PHE A 201 -3.58 2.01 25.11
C PHE A 201 -4.29 3.11 24.29
N ILE A 202 -3.73 3.49 23.13
CA ILE A 202 -4.34 4.46 22.21
C ILE A 202 -5.71 3.95 21.75
N PHE A 203 -5.81 2.66 21.41
CA PHE A 203 -7.07 2.06 21.02
C PHE A 203 -8.12 2.15 22.12
N ASN A 204 -7.76 1.90 23.37
CA ASN A 204 -8.68 2.02 24.51
C ASN A 204 -9.12 3.47 24.76
N ILE A 205 -8.21 4.46 24.62
CA ILE A 205 -8.56 5.87 24.77
C ILE A 205 -9.55 6.32 23.71
N PHE A 206 -9.34 5.92 22.45
CA PHE A 206 -10.17 6.32 21.31
C PHE A 206 -11.20 5.26 20.92
N TYR A 207 -11.54 4.37 21.86
CA TYR A 207 -12.46 3.25 21.56
C TYR A 207 -13.83 3.74 21.10
N ASP A 208 -14.37 4.74 21.75
CA ASP A 208 -15.70 5.30 21.45
C ASP A 208 -15.71 6.00 20.09
N GLU A 209 -14.69 6.81 19.80
CA GLU A 209 -14.53 7.51 18.52
C GLU A 209 -14.34 6.53 17.37
N ILE A 210 -13.53 5.49 17.58
CA ILE A 210 -13.31 4.44 16.57
C ILE A 210 -14.62 3.72 16.24
N ASN A 211 -15.43 3.38 17.27
CA ASN A 211 -16.72 2.74 17.05
C ASN A 211 -17.72 3.69 16.35
N GLN A 212 -17.84 4.94 16.80
CA GLN A 212 -18.70 5.93 16.15
C GLN A 212 -18.33 6.09 14.67
N VAL A 213 -17.05 6.28 14.35
CA VAL A 213 -16.58 6.41 12.98
C VAL A 213 -16.88 5.13 12.18
N SER A 214 -16.69 3.95 12.75
CA SER A 214 -16.94 2.68 12.06
C SER A 214 -18.42 2.50 11.70
N LEU A 215 -19.35 2.96 12.54
CA LEU A 215 -20.79 2.91 12.28
C LEU A 215 -21.24 3.96 11.25
N ILE A 216 -20.53 5.08 11.14
CA ILE A 216 -20.85 6.15 10.16
C ILE A 216 -20.33 5.81 8.75
N ILE A 217 -19.17 5.16 8.63
CA ILE A 217 -18.55 4.90 7.30
C ILE A 217 -19.48 4.17 6.32
N PRO A 218 -20.22 3.11 6.70
CA PRO A 218 -21.18 2.45 5.80
C PRO A 218 -22.25 3.39 5.23
N THR A 219 -22.66 4.41 5.96
CA THR A 219 -23.71 5.34 5.51
C THR A 219 -23.26 6.24 4.34
N HIS A 220 -21.97 6.32 4.06
CA HIS A 220 -21.44 7.04 2.90
C HIS A 220 -21.56 6.26 1.58
N PHE A 221 -21.94 4.99 1.64
CA PHE A 221 -22.15 4.17 0.44
C PHE A 221 -23.65 4.22 0.08
N ASN A 222 -23.92 4.50 -1.20
CA ASN A 222 -25.30 4.47 -1.68
C ASN A 222 -25.84 3.03 -1.67
N PRO A 223 -26.85 2.69 -0.86
CA PRO A 223 -27.40 1.34 -0.78
C PRO A 223 -28.03 0.86 -2.10
N ASP A 224 -28.54 1.79 -2.92
CA ASP A 224 -29.18 1.47 -4.20
C ASP A 224 -28.15 1.22 -5.31
N ALA A 225 -26.88 1.48 -5.07
CA ALA A 225 -25.83 1.21 -6.05
C ALA A 225 -25.62 -0.31 -6.18
N GLN A 226 -25.74 -0.81 -7.42
CA GLN A 226 -25.65 -2.25 -7.73
C GLN A 226 -24.41 -2.98 -7.21
N SER A 227 -23.36 -2.29 -6.78
CA SER A 227 -22.12 -2.87 -6.26
C SER A 227 -21.93 -2.66 -4.76
N THR A 228 -22.87 -1.99 -4.09
CA THR A 228 -22.83 -1.83 -2.64
C THR A 228 -23.31 -3.11 -1.98
N ARG A 229 -22.55 -3.61 -1.02
CA ARG A 229 -22.93 -4.74 -0.17
C ARG A 229 -23.87 -4.27 0.93
N GLU A 230 -24.75 -5.16 1.38
CA GLU A 230 -25.46 -4.96 2.63
C GLU A 230 -24.45 -4.88 3.78
N ASN A 231 -24.67 -3.92 4.69
CA ASN A 231 -23.82 -3.81 5.87
C ASN A 231 -24.18 -4.93 6.86
N THR A 232 -23.32 -5.92 7.00
CA THR A 232 -23.46 -7.04 7.92
C THR A 232 -22.35 -7.10 8.97
N LEU A 233 -21.39 -6.17 8.90
CA LEU A 233 -20.17 -6.23 9.70
C LEU A 233 -20.00 -5.07 10.69
N LEU A 234 -20.66 -3.94 10.49
CA LEU A 234 -20.53 -2.75 11.33
C LEU A 234 -21.93 -2.23 11.65
N LEU A 235 -22.69 -3.00 12.45
CA LEU A 235 -24.07 -2.71 12.85
C LEU A 235 -24.14 -2.16 14.26
N GLU A 236 -23.31 -2.68 15.17
CA GLU A 236 -23.36 -2.39 16.59
C GLU A 236 -22.00 -1.93 17.12
N TYR A 237 -22.03 -1.38 18.31
CA TYR A 237 -20.85 -0.94 19.04
C TYR A 237 -19.97 -2.14 19.39
N GLY A 238 -18.69 -2.08 19.03
CA GLY A 238 -17.72 -3.19 19.20
C GLY A 238 -17.51 -4.06 17.97
N ASP A 239 -18.38 -3.98 16.97
CA ASP A 239 -18.31 -4.78 15.74
C ASP A 239 -17.01 -4.58 14.97
N ILE A 240 -16.41 -3.39 15.05
CA ILE A 240 -15.11 -3.08 14.41
C ILE A 240 -13.99 -4.03 14.88
N ILE A 241 -14.05 -4.51 16.12
CA ILE A 241 -13.07 -5.47 16.66
C ILE A 241 -13.51 -6.89 16.35
N TYR A 242 -14.76 -7.20 16.66
CA TYR A 242 -15.29 -8.57 16.55
C TYR A 242 -15.21 -9.07 15.10
N ASN A 243 -15.59 -8.22 14.14
CA ASN A 243 -15.59 -8.56 12.73
C ASN A 243 -14.26 -8.22 12.02
N ALA A 244 -13.24 -7.69 12.73
CA ALA A 244 -11.96 -7.30 12.13
C ALA A 244 -11.30 -8.41 11.30
N PRO A 245 -11.16 -9.69 11.74
CA PRO A 245 -10.48 -10.70 10.96
C PRO A 245 -11.11 -10.93 9.58
N TYR A 246 -12.42 -11.08 9.54
CA TYR A 246 -13.15 -11.26 8.28
C TYR A 246 -13.22 -9.95 7.48
N GLY A 247 -13.49 -8.84 8.15
CA GLY A 247 -13.57 -7.52 7.53
C GLY A 247 -12.26 -7.09 6.86
N MET A 248 -11.13 -7.29 7.51
CA MET A 248 -9.79 -7.06 6.93
C MET A 248 -9.54 -7.94 5.69
N PHE A 249 -9.93 -9.22 5.77
CA PHE A 249 -9.79 -10.13 4.64
C PHE A 249 -10.63 -9.68 3.45
N ILE A 250 -11.94 -9.50 3.63
CA ILE A 250 -12.84 -9.17 2.52
C ILE A 250 -12.56 -7.79 1.90
N SER A 251 -12.08 -6.84 2.71
CA SER A 251 -11.70 -5.50 2.25
C SER A 251 -10.42 -5.51 1.43
N PHE A 252 -9.50 -6.44 1.70
CA PHE A 252 -8.30 -6.64 0.89
C PHE A 252 -8.58 -7.49 -0.35
N TRP A 253 -9.43 -8.53 -0.20
CA TRP A 253 -9.76 -9.48 -1.27
C TRP A 253 -10.54 -8.80 -2.40
N GLY A 254 -11.60 -8.06 -2.07
CA GLY A 254 -12.51 -7.44 -3.05
C GLY A 254 -13.71 -8.33 -3.38
N PRO A 255 -13.98 -8.67 -4.67
CA PRO A 255 -15.19 -9.41 -5.05
C PRO A 255 -15.19 -10.86 -4.51
N THR A 256 -16.35 -11.30 -4.06
CA THR A 256 -16.63 -12.67 -3.65
C THR A 256 -17.03 -13.55 -4.82
N TRP A 257 -17.08 -14.87 -4.60
CA TRP A 257 -17.54 -15.81 -5.62
C TRP A 257 -18.97 -15.51 -6.11
N ASN A 258 -19.90 -15.23 -5.21
CA ASN A 258 -21.28 -14.90 -5.55
C ASN A 258 -21.39 -13.59 -6.34
N GLU A 259 -20.52 -12.61 -6.02
CA GLU A 259 -20.51 -11.34 -6.75
C GLU A 259 -19.98 -11.47 -8.19
N ILE A 260 -19.03 -12.35 -8.44
CA ILE A 260 -18.56 -12.61 -9.82
C ILE A 260 -19.59 -13.39 -10.65
N LEU A 261 -20.38 -14.26 -10.02
CA LEU A 261 -21.49 -14.92 -10.71
C LEU A 261 -22.59 -13.92 -11.11
N ALA A 262 -22.87 -12.95 -10.26
CA ALA A 262 -23.83 -11.88 -10.56
C ALA A 262 -23.27 -10.83 -11.54
N LYS A 263 -21.97 -10.58 -11.52
CA LYS A 263 -21.26 -9.57 -12.33
C LYS A 263 -19.96 -10.15 -12.89
N PRO A 264 -19.98 -10.86 -14.04
CA PRO A 264 -18.79 -11.51 -14.60
C PRO A 264 -17.61 -10.57 -14.88
N ALA A 265 -17.86 -9.27 -15.09
CA ALA A 265 -16.82 -8.28 -15.26
C ALA A 265 -15.86 -8.17 -14.05
N GLN A 266 -16.30 -8.58 -12.86
CA GLN A 266 -15.47 -8.60 -11.65
C GLN A 266 -14.56 -9.84 -11.53
N SER A 267 -14.69 -10.82 -12.45
CA SER A 267 -13.91 -12.06 -12.41
C SER A 267 -12.40 -11.80 -12.51
N ILE A 268 -11.97 -10.85 -13.35
CA ILE A 268 -10.55 -10.49 -13.48
C ILE A 268 -10.00 -10.04 -12.13
N ALA A 269 -10.74 -9.19 -11.40
CA ALA A 269 -10.36 -8.68 -10.10
C ALA A 269 -10.34 -9.79 -9.02
N PHE A 270 -11.27 -10.74 -9.08
CA PHE A 270 -11.29 -11.90 -8.20
C PHE A 270 -10.04 -12.78 -8.38
N PHE A 271 -9.73 -13.15 -9.63
CA PHE A 271 -8.56 -13.98 -9.92
C PHE A 271 -7.25 -13.25 -9.64
N GLU A 272 -7.19 -11.94 -9.86
CA GLU A 272 -6.06 -11.11 -9.45
C GLU A 272 -5.86 -11.15 -7.94
N SER A 273 -6.92 -11.01 -7.15
CA SER A 273 -6.86 -11.07 -5.69
C SER A 273 -6.46 -12.47 -5.20
N LEU A 274 -6.98 -13.53 -5.82
CA LEU A 274 -6.55 -14.91 -5.55
C LEU A 274 -5.05 -15.07 -5.81
N PHE A 275 -4.55 -14.56 -6.94
CA PHE A 275 -3.13 -14.60 -7.27
C PHE A 275 -2.29 -13.82 -6.24
N ILE A 276 -2.69 -12.60 -5.88
CA ILE A 276 -1.98 -11.74 -4.91
C ILE A 276 -1.88 -12.44 -3.55
N VAL A 277 -3.01 -12.92 -3.02
CA VAL A 277 -3.04 -13.59 -1.71
C VAL A 277 -2.23 -14.87 -1.73
N SER A 278 -2.36 -15.69 -2.78
CA SER A 278 -1.56 -16.91 -2.96
C SER A 278 -0.06 -16.60 -2.98
N MET A 279 0.35 -15.57 -3.71
CA MET A 279 1.76 -15.15 -3.77
C MET A 279 2.27 -14.66 -2.41
N PHE A 280 1.48 -13.87 -1.66
CA PHE A 280 1.86 -13.48 -0.31
C PHE A 280 1.99 -14.68 0.63
N ILE A 281 1.06 -15.64 0.57
CA ILE A 281 1.15 -16.88 1.37
C ILE A 281 2.41 -17.66 1.01
N VAL A 282 2.69 -17.88 -0.28
CA VAL A 282 3.90 -18.59 -0.74
C VAL A 282 5.16 -17.87 -0.27
N PHE A 283 5.24 -16.54 -0.36
CA PHE A 283 6.39 -15.78 0.11
C PHE A 283 6.55 -15.87 1.63
N LEU A 284 5.47 -15.80 2.40
CA LEU A 284 5.51 -15.93 3.85
C LEU A 284 5.92 -17.33 4.29
N LEU A 285 5.41 -18.37 3.63
CA LEU A 285 5.81 -19.76 3.86
C LEU A 285 7.28 -19.98 3.52
N ASP A 286 7.78 -19.46 2.40
CA ASP A 286 9.20 -19.55 2.02
C ASP A 286 10.11 -18.88 3.07
N ILE A 287 9.71 -17.71 3.58
CA ILE A 287 10.41 -17.01 4.66
C ILE A 287 10.39 -17.84 5.94
N PHE A 288 9.23 -18.36 6.31
CA PHE A 288 9.03 -19.16 7.54
C PHE A 288 9.87 -20.43 7.51
N LEU A 289 9.75 -21.23 6.45
CA LEU A 289 10.51 -22.48 6.29
C LEU A 289 12.02 -22.22 6.32
N LYS A 290 12.50 -21.19 5.60
CA LYS A 290 13.92 -20.84 5.64
C LYS A 290 14.37 -20.35 7.02
N SER A 291 13.53 -19.63 7.76
CA SER A 291 13.87 -19.18 9.11
C SER A 291 14.03 -20.34 10.09
N ILE A 292 13.23 -21.39 9.96
CA ILE A 292 13.36 -22.63 10.76
C ILE A 292 14.67 -23.35 10.39
N VAL A 293 14.89 -23.63 9.10
CA VAL A 293 16.04 -24.39 8.62
C VAL A 293 17.37 -23.73 9.02
N PHE A 294 17.46 -22.42 8.96
CA PHE A 294 18.71 -21.69 9.23
C PHE A 294 18.84 -21.12 10.64
N SER A 295 17.88 -21.39 11.52
CA SER A 295 17.86 -20.93 12.93
C SER A 295 18.16 -19.44 13.12
N LYS A 296 17.93 -18.60 12.09
CA LYS A 296 18.22 -17.16 12.10
C LYS A 296 16.95 -16.35 11.85
N ILE A 297 16.09 -16.31 12.86
CA ILE A 297 14.87 -15.49 12.82
C ILE A 297 15.25 -14.03 13.07
N ASN A 298 14.93 -13.16 12.11
CA ASN A 298 15.00 -11.72 12.34
C ASN A 298 13.66 -11.22 12.92
N ILE A 299 13.54 -11.35 14.26
CA ILE A 299 12.32 -10.99 15.00
C ILE A 299 11.87 -9.57 14.69
N LEU A 300 12.80 -8.62 14.53
CA LEU A 300 12.46 -7.23 14.19
C LEU A 300 11.73 -7.12 12.84
N LEU A 301 12.21 -7.84 11.80
CA LEU A 301 11.56 -7.78 10.49
C LEU A 301 10.18 -8.44 10.50
N ILE A 302 10.04 -9.55 11.20
CA ILE A 302 8.74 -10.22 11.36
C ILE A 302 7.77 -9.28 12.09
N PHE A 303 8.21 -8.69 13.21
CA PHE A 303 7.42 -7.72 13.96
C PHE A 303 6.97 -6.55 13.09
N LEU A 304 7.89 -5.92 12.34
CA LEU A 304 7.57 -4.80 11.46
C LEU A 304 6.57 -5.19 10.37
N LEU A 305 6.77 -6.36 9.74
CA LEU A 305 5.84 -6.85 8.72
C LEU A 305 4.45 -7.09 9.30
N SER A 306 4.36 -7.82 10.43
CA SER A 306 3.09 -8.10 11.08
C SER A 306 2.38 -6.82 11.51
N ALA A 307 3.09 -5.86 12.12
CA ALA A 307 2.52 -4.59 12.52
C ALA A 307 2.00 -3.79 11.31
N ILE A 308 2.78 -3.71 10.23
CA ILE A 308 2.38 -3.04 8.99
C ILE A 308 1.10 -3.67 8.42
N PHE A 309 1.08 -5.00 8.24
CA PHE A 309 -0.06 -5.68 7.62
C PHE A 309 -1.31 -5.54 8.49
N ILE A 310 -1.23 -5.89 9.78
CA ILE A 310 -2.39 -5.87 10.67
C ILE A 310 -2.96 -4.46 10.80
N LEU A 311 -2.12 -3.46 11.08
CA LEU A 311 -2.61 -2.11 11.32
C LEU A 311 -3.15 -1.45 10.04
N ILE A 312 -2.50 -1.63 8.88
CA ILE A 312 -3.02 -1.07 7.62
C ILE A 312 -4.33 -1.75 7.22
N LEU A 313 -4.42 -3.08 7.35
CA LEU A 313 -5.67 -3.78 7.03
C LEU A 313 -6.79 -3.42 8.00
N PHE A 314 -6.49 -3.23 9.28
CA PHE A 314 -7.47 -2.80 10.27
C PHE A 314 -8.05 -1.43 9.94
N VAL A 315 -7.21 -0.43 9.65
CA VAL A 315 -7.71 0.91 9.29
C VAL A 315 -8.33 0.97 7.88
N HIS A 316 -8.05 -0.03 7.03
CA HIS A 316 -8.63 -0.17 5.70
C HIS A 316 -10.03 -0.81 5.75
N PHE A 317 -10.25 -1.73 6.67
CA PHE A 317 -11.44 -2.57 6.75
C PHE A 317 -12.75 -1.78 6.61
N PRO A 318 -13.03 -0.70 7.38
CA PRO A 318 -14.31 -0.02 7.30
C PRO A 318 -14.59 0.63 5.93
N PHE A 319 -13.54 0.97 5.17
CA PHE A 319 -13.66 1.61 3.85
C PHE A 319 -13.77 0.62 2.70
N GLY A 320 -13.28 -0.61 2.87
CA GLY A 320 -13.14 -1.59 1.78
C GLY A 320 -14.27 -2.62 1.73
N PHE A 321 -14.91 -2.96 2.84
CA PHE A 321 -15.83 -4.10 2.85
C PHE A 321 -17.17 -3.83 2.15
N MET A 322 -17.64 -2.59 2.15
CA MET A 322 -18.97 -2.21 1.62
C MET A 322 -19.08 -2.33 0.09
N ASN A 323 -17.99 -2.30 -0.64
CA ASN A 323 -18.02 -2.33 -2.11
C ASN A 323 -16.77 -2.99 -2.67
N PRO A 324 -16.88 -4.08 -3.48
CA PRO A 324 -15.73 -4.79 -4.03
C PRO A 324 -14.86 -3.92 -4.94
N GLY A 325 -15.44 -2.96 -5.67
CA GLY A 325 -14.69 -2.02 -6.50
C GLY A 325 -13.88 -1.03 -5.65
N SER A 326 -14.48 -0.55 -4.55
CA SER A 326 -13.77 0.31 -3.58
C SER A 326 -12.69 -0.47 -2.83
N ALA A 327 -12.94 -1.72 -2.46
CA ALA A 327 -11.96 -2.61 -1.85
C ALA A 327 -10.68 -2.69 -2.69
N LEU A 328 -10.83 -3.05 -3.97
CA LEU A 328 -9.73 -3.13 -4.93
C LEU A 328 -9.02 -1.79 -5.09
N ARG A 329 -9.78 -0.75 -5.40
CA ARG A 329 -9.23 0.59 -5.64
C ARG A 329 -8.46 1.13 -4.44
N TYR A 330 -9.02 1.01 -3.23
CA TYR A 330 -8.34 1.53 -2.03
C TYR A 330 -7.15 0.68 -1.60
N ARG A 331 -7.16 -0.64 -1.86
CA ARG A 331 -6.00 -1.52 -1.68
C ARG A 331 -4.77 -1.00 -2.41
N GLU A 332 -4.93 -0.44 -3.59
CA GLU A 332 -3.81 0.00 -4.43
C GLU A 332 -2.98 1.12 -3.78
N ASN A 333 -3.53 1.87 -2.81
CA ASN A 333 -2.75 2.86 -2.06
C ASN A 333 -1.57 2.23 -1.28
N PHE A 334 -1.74 1.01 -0.76
CA PHE A 334 -0.76 0.36 0.11
C PHE A 334 -0.23 -0.98 -0.44
N TYR A 335 -0.76 -1.46 -1.55
CA TYR A 335 -0.32 -2.72 -2.16
C TYR A 335 1.18 -2.73 -2.49
N ALA A 336 1.69 -1.67 -3.12
CA ALA A 336 3.13 -1.53 -3.39
C ALA A 336 3.97 -1.48 -2.10
N PHE A 337 3.45 -0.86 -1.05
CA PHE A 337 4.08 -0.80 0.27
C PHE A 337 4.24 -2.22 0.85
N PHE A 338 3.19 -3.04 0.84
CA PHE A 338 3.26 -4.44 1.27
C PHE A 338 4.26 -5.25 0.46
N ALA A 339 4.21 -5.16 -0.87
CA ALA A 339 5.13 -5.86 -1.76
C ALA A 339 6.60 -5.50 -1.44
N VAL A 340 6.91 -4.22 -1.27
CA VAL A 340 8.25 -3.73 -0.92
C VAL A 340 8.76 -4.35 0.39
N PHE A 341 7.92 -4.44 1.43
CA PHE A 341 8.33 -5.01 2.72
C PHE A 341 8.49 -6.53 2.68
N VAL A 342 7.66 -7.25 1.93
CA VAL A 342 7.84 -8.70 1.70
C VAL A 342 9.18 -8.96 0.98
N PHE A 343 9.49 -8.17 -0.04
CA PHE A 343 10.76 -8.29 -0.74
C PHE A 343 11.97 -7.82 0.08
N LEU A 344 11.81 -6.86 0.99
CA LEU A 344 12.84 -6.50 1.96
C LEU A 344 13.23 -7.71 2.82
N ILE A 345 12.24 -8.40 3.38
CA ILE A 345 12.47 -9.58 4.21
C ILE A 345 13.14 -10.69 3.41
N LYS A 346 12.59 -11.00 2.23
CA LYS A 346 13.15 -12.02 1.34
C LYS A 346 14.62 -11.74 1.01
N SER A 347 14.98 -10.49 0.68
CA SER A 347 16.36 -10.11 0.35
C SER A 347 17.33 -10.29 1.53
N GLU A 348 16.90 -10.01 2.75
CA GLU A 348 17.72 -10.19 3.95
C GLU A 348 17.93 -11.68 4.29
N TYR A 349 16.88 -12.52 4.13
CA TYR A 349 17.03 -13.96 4.32
C TYR A 349 17.98 -14.62 3.30
N LEU A 350 17.87 -14.27 2.02
CA LEU A 350 18.74 -14.80 0.97
C LEU A 350 20.21 -14.39 1.15
N LYS A 351 20.46 -13.21 1.69
CA LYS A 351 21.84 -12.76 2.01
C LYS A 351 22.45 -13.61 3.11
N ASN A 352 21.72 -13.88 4.17
CA ASN A 352 22.16 -14.71 5.28
C ASN A 352 22.42 -16.16 4.84
N TYR A 353 21.58 -16.69 3.93
CA TYR A 353 21.75 -18.00 3.34
C TYR A 353 23.10 -18.16 2.61
N LYS A 354 23.42 -17.20 1.71
CA LYS A 354 24.69 -17.25 0.96
C LYS A 354 25.92 -17.24 1.87
N ILE A 355 25.89 -16.42 2.93
CA ILE A 355 27.00 -16.34 3.89
C ILE A 355 27.19 -17.68 4.62
N THR A 356 26.12 -18.29 5.08
CA THR A 356 26.17 -19.56 5.82
C THR A 356 26.65 -20.71 4.94
N TYR A 357 26.14 -20.81 3.70
CA TYR A 357 26.56 -21.83 2.73
C TYR A 357 28.05 -21.71 2.37
N THR A 358 28.54 -20.49 2.18
CA THR A 358 29.97 -20.23 1.85
C THR A 358 30.89 -20.58 3.02
N MET A 359 30.45 -20.44 4.27
CA MET A 359 31.22 -20.86 5.46
C MET A 359 31.27 -22.38 5.58
N GLN A 360 30.13 -23.07 5.44
CA GLN A 360 30.09 -24.54 5.50
C GLN A 360 30.91 -25.23 4.42
N THR A 361 30.98 -24.66 3.20
CA THR A 361 31.80 -25.21 2.13
C THR A 361 33.29 -24.91 2.30
N LYS A 362 33.69 -23.95 3.15
CA LYS A 362 35.08 -23.70 3.51
C LYS A 362 35.59 -24.60 4.64
N ASP A 363 34.69 -24.95 5.58
CA ASP A 363 35.02 -25.83 6.71
C ASP A 363 35.10 -27.32 6.30
N ASN A 364 34.55 -27.67 5.12
CA ASN A 364 34.58 -29.00 4.54
C ASN A 364 35.70 -29.20 3.49
N LYS A 365 36.61 -28.22 3.32
CA LYS A 365 37.82 -28.30 2.52
C LYS A 365 39.06 -28.16 3.41
#